data_1b792511d869e98f08ecf8bc38e52080
#
_entry.id   1b792511d869e98f08ecf8bc38e52080
#
_cell.length_a   1.000
_cell.length_b   1.000
_cell.length_c   1.000
_cell.angle_alpha   90.00
_cell.angle_beta   90.00
_cell.angle_gamma   90.00
#
_symmetry.space_group_name_H-M   'P 1'
#
loop_
_entity.id
_entity.type
_entity.pdbx_description
1 polymer ?
#
loop_
_entity_poly.entity_id
_entity_poly.type
_entity_poly.pdbx_seq_one_letter_code
_entity_poly.pdbx_strand_id
1 'polypeptide(L)'
;RSDIALKDHIVELGRLWNGIGFYRFAYRGSDRRYVGVMAQEVQEVAPEAVTRGADGFLRVYYERIGVRFQTYDQWLASGSHVPTGTIRHECVATAICRATVPEMSGGTLP
;
A
#
# COMPACT_ATOMS: atom_id res chain seq x y z
N ARG A 1 -3.83 7.45 8.15
CA ARG A 1 -5.18 6.98 7.84
C ARG A 1 -5.31 6.76 6.34
N SER A 2 -5.90 5.66 5.97
CA SER A 2 -5.97 5.28 4.55
C SER A 2 -7.40 5.08 4.08
N ASP A 3 -8.37 5.52 4.86
CA ASP A 3 -9.78 5.44 4.47
C ASP A 3 -10.02 6.36 3.28
N ILE A 4 -10.70 5.81 2.25
CA ILE A 4 -10.96 6.57 1.03
C ILE A 4 -11.83 7.80 1.31
N ALA A 5 -12.65 7.77 2.34
CA ALA A 5 -13.54 8.87 2.68
C ALA A 5 -12.77 10.13 3.08
N LEU A 6 -11.51 10.01 3.47
CA LEU A 6 -10.68 11.15 3.88
C LEU A 6 -9.91 11.77 2.73
N LYS A 7 -10.03 11.23 1.52
CA LYS A 7 -9.14 11.57 0.41
C LYS A 7 -9.91 12.12 -0.76
N ASP A 8 -9.22 12.99 -1.54
CA ASP A 8 -9.73 13.45 -2.81
C ASP A 8 -8.56 13.59 -3.78
N HIS A 9 -8.86 14.05 -5.00
CA HIS A 9 -7.88 14.16 -6.08
C HIS A 9 -7.14 12.84 -6.29
N ILE A 10 -7.89 11.74 -6.30
CA ILE A 10 -7.35 10.39 -6.35
C ILE A 10 -7.05 10.04 -7.80
N VAL A 11 -5.79 9.70 -8.06
CA VAL A 11 -5.34 9.29 -9.40
C VAL A 11 -4.57 8.00 -9.27
N GLU A 12 -4.97 6.99 -10.02
CA GLU A 12 -4.29 5.70 -10.01
C GLU A 12 -2.95 5.83 -10.71
N LEU A 13 -1.88 5.39 -10.03
CA LEU A 13 -0.54 5.38 -10.59
C LEU A 13 -0.14 3.99 -11.07
N GLY A 14 -0.78 2.96 -10.55
CA GLY A 14 -0.50 1.59 -10.91
C GLY A 14 -1.15 0.65 -9.93
N ARG A 15 -0.74 -0.61 -9.96
CA ARG A 15 -1.29 -1.62 -9.05
C ARG A 15 -0.16 -2.46 -8.49
N LEU A 16 -0.36 -2.90 -7.26
CA LEU A 16 0.53 -3.86 -6.63
C LEU A 16 0.29 -5.24 -7.24
N TRP A 17 1.20 -6.16 -6.98
CA TRP A 17 1.12 -7.51 -7.56
C TRP A 17 -0.18 -8.24 -7.23
N ASN A 18 -0.81 -7.90 -6.11
CA ASN A 18 -2.04 -8.53 -5.65
C ASN A 18 -3.30 -7.79 -6.10
N GLY A 19 -3.16 -6.78 -6.96
CA GLY A 19 -4.28 -6.03 -7.49
C GLY A 19 -4.71 -4.84 -6.68
N ILE A 20 -4.10 -4.59 -5.53
CA ILE A 20 -4.37 -3.39 -4.75
C ILE A 20 -3.86 -2.19 -5.54
N GLY A 21 -4.70 -1.16 -5.71
CA GLY A 21 -4.31 0.03 -6.42
C GLY A 21 -3.30 0.87 -5.65
N PHE A 22 -2.44 1.55 -6.39
CA PHE A 22 -1.46 2.49 -5.86
C PHE A 22 -1.80 3.87 -6.42
N TYR A 23 -2.01 4.86 -5.54
CA TYR A 23 -2.64 6.11 -5.92
C TYR A 23 -1.84 7.31 -5.46
N ARG A 24 -1.97 8.40 -6.24
CA ARG A 24 -1.68 9.74 -5.75
C ARG A 24 -2.98 10.34 -5.23
N PHE A 25 -2.94 10.99 -4.10
CA PHE A 25 -4.14 11.58 -3.51
C PHE A 25 -3.77 12.74 -2.61
N ALA A 26 -4.78 13.50 -2.20
CA ALA A 26 -4.65 14.50 -1.14
C ALA A 26 -5.67 14.16 -0.05
N TYR A 27 -5.36 14.53 1.19
CA TYR A 27 -6.37 14.51 2.22
C TYR A 27 -7.28 15.70 2.04
N ARG A 28 -8.55 15.54 2.35
CA ARG A 28 -9.54 16.59 2.17
C ARG A 28 -9.11 17.83 2.94
N GLY A 29 -9.17 18.97 2.27
CA GLY A 29 -8.78 20.23 2.85
C GLY A 29 -7.29 20.53 2.81
N SER A 30 -6.51 19.70 2.13
CA SER A 30 -5.07 19.89 2.01
C SER A 30 -4.67 19.86 0.55
N ASP A 31 -3.66 20.66 0.20
CA ASP A 31 -3.10 20.64 -1.16
C ASP A 31 -1.93 19.68 -1.31
N ARG A 32 -1.45 19.13 -0.20
CA ARG A 32 -0.29 18.25 -0.26
C ARG A 32 -0.69 16.91 -0.85
N ARG A 33 0.13 16.43 -1.78
CA ARG A 33 -0.11 15.15 -2.44
C ARG A 33 0.73 14.06 -1.80
N TYR A 34 0.12 12.90 -1.66
CA TYR A 34 0.76 11.71 -1.11
C TYR A 34 0.58 10.56 -2.09
N VAL A 35 1.32 9.50 -1.88
CA VAL A 35 1.12 8.25 -2.58
C VAL A 35 0.82 7.16 -1.57
N GLY A 36 -0.04 6.23 -1.94
CA GLY A 36 -0.41 5.15 -1.04
C GLY A 36 -1.58 4.36 -1.58
N VAL A 37 -2.22 3.64 -0.67
CA VAL A 37 -3.31 2.71 -0.99
C VAL A 37 -4.60 3.18 -0.35
N MET A 38 -5.70 2.55 -0.76
CA MET A 38 -7.02 2.77 -0.15
C MET A 38 -7.32 1.60 0.77
N ALA A 39 -7.65 1.92 2.03
CA ALA A 39 -7.88 0.90 3.03
C ALA A 39 -8.99 -0.07 2.63
N GLN A 40 -10.03 0.44 1.94
CA GLN A 40 -11.13 -0.39 1.51
C GLN A 40 -10.68 -1.50 0.57
N GLU A 41 -9.72 -1.21 -0.32
CA GLU A 41 -9.19 -2.23 -1.21
C GLU A 41 -8.29 -3.22 -0.47
N VAL A 42 -7.47 -2.71 0.45
CA VAL A 42 -6.60 -3.57 1.24
C VAL A 42 -7.43 -4.51 2.09
N GLN A 43 -8.55 -4.03 2.62
CA GLN A 43 -9.41 -4.84 3.48
C GLN A 43 -9.94 -6.07 2.77
N GLU A 44 -10.19 -5.97 1.47
CA GLU A 44 -10.69 -7.10 0.69
C GLU A 44 -9.62 -8.15 0.41
N VAL A 45 -8.37 -7.72 0.31
CA VAL A 45 -7.27 -8.62 -0.06
C VAL A 45 -6.51 -9.08 1.17
N ALA A 46 -6.27 -8.18 2.12
CA ALA A 46 -5.44 -8.44 3.29
C ALA A 46 -6.05 -7.78 4.52
N PRO A 47 -7.18 -8.28 5.01
CA PRO A 47 -7.86 -7.64 6.13
C PRO A 47 -7.00 -7.56 7.39
N GLU A 48 -6.02 -8.44 7.53
CA GLU A 48 -5.11 -8.39 8.68
C GLU A 48 -4.21 -7.16 8.66
N ALA A 49 -4.11 -6.46 7.52
CA ALA A 49 -3.31 -5.25 7.42
C ALA A 49 -4.13 -3.99 7.66
N VAL A 50 -5.40 -4.12 8.00
CA VAL A 50 -6.30 -2.99 8.16
C VAL A 50 -6.89 -3.00 9.56
N THR A 51 -6.99 -1.81 10.15
CA THR A 51 -7.67 -1.64 11.42
C THR A 51 -8.52 -0.38 11.36
N ARG A 52 -9.49 -0.29 12.27
CA ARG A 52 -10.31 0.92 12.39
C ARG A 52 -9.81 1.72 13.57
N GLY A 53 -9.52 2.99 13.32
CA GLY A 53 -9.08 3.88 14.37
C GLY A 53 -10.21 4.31 15.28
N ALA A 54 -9.85 4.96 16.39
CA ALA A 54 -10.83 5.46 17.35
C ALA A 54 -11.74 6.50 16.72
N ASP A 55 -11.30 7.18 15.67
CA ASP A 55 -12.08 8.16 14.92
C ASP A 55 -13.06 7.52 13.92
N GLY A 56 -13.09 6.19 13.85
CA GLY A 56 -13.99 5.47 12.95
C GLY A 56 -13.45 5.27 11.55
N PHE A 57 -12.30 5.84 11.22
CA PHE A 57 -11.72 5.72 9.89
C PHE A 57 -10.73 4.57 9.82
N LEU A 58 -10.63 3.95 8.66
CA LEU A 58 -9.74 2.81 8.45
C LEU A 58 -8.30 3.25 8.34
N ARG A 59 -7.40 2.40 8.82
CA ARG A 59 -5.95 2.59 8.76
C ARG A 59 -5.32 1.33 8.21
N VAL A 60 -4.20 1.49 7.53
CA VAL A 60 -3.46 0.38 6.95
C VAL A 60 -2.09 0.31 7.60
N TYR A 61 -1.68 -0.88 7.97
CA TYR A 61 -0.31 -1.14 8.39
C TYR A 61 0.52 -1.33 7.12
N TYR A 62 1.12 -0.25 6.65
CA TYR A 62 1.82 -0.23 5.36
C TYR A 62 2.96 -1.23 5.30
N GLU A 63 3.62 -1.47 6.42
CA GLU A 63 4.70 -2.44 6.44
C GLU A 63 4.23 -3.86 6.16
N ARG A 64 2.96 -4.14 6.40
CA ARG A 64 2.40 -5.47 6.15
C ARG A 64 2.09 -5.74 4.70
N ILE A 65 2.04 -4.70 3.89
CA ILE A 65 1.79 -4.85 2.46
C ILE A 65 2.99 -4.41 1.62
N GLY A 66 4.11 -4.09 2.27
CA GLY A 66 5.33 -3.76 1.56
C GLY A 66 5.30 -2.42 0.83
N VAL A 67 4.52 -1.48 1.34
CA VAL A 67 4.36 -0.16 0.72
C VAL A 67 4.84 0.90 1.71
N ARG A 68 5.48 1.93 1.18
CA ARG A 68 5.97 3.04 1.98
C ARG A 68 5.05 4.24 1.80
N PHE A 69 4.58 4.80 2.90
CA PHE A 69 3.81 6.03 2.86
C PHE A 69 4.77 7.20 2.69
N GLN A 70 4.52 8.03 1.68
CA GLN A 70 5.40 9.17 1.41
C GLN A 70 4.64 10.22 0.61
N THR A 71 5.22 11.41 0.53
CA THR A 71 4.66 12.45 -0.32
C THR A 71 4.88 12.09 -1.79
N TYR A 72 4.06 12.69 -2.64
CA TYR A 72 4.22 12.49 -4.08
C TYR A 72 5.59 12.97 -4.54
N ASP A 73 6.07 14.10 -4.00
CA ASP A 73 7.38 14.62 -4.38
C ASP A 73 8.50 13.67 -3.98
N GLN A 74 8.41 13.07 -2.81
CA GLN A 74 9.39 12.07 -2.37
C GLN A 74 9.36 10.85 -3.29
N TRP A 75 8.18 10.44 -3.70
CA TRP A 75 8.04 9.30 -4.60
C TRP A 75 8.66 9.59 -5.96
N LEU A 76 8.41 10.80 -6.50
CA LEU A 76 9.03 11.20 -7.77
C LEU A 76 10.56 11.22 -7.64
N ALA A 77 11.07 11.76 -6.54
CA ALA A 77 12.52 11.85 -6.33
C ALA A 77 13.17 10.49 -6.19
N SER A 78 12.43 9.49 -5.75
CA SER A 78 12.96 8.14 -5.56
C SER A 78 12.88 7.28 -6.82
N GLY A 79 12.40 7.82 -7.94
CA GLY A 79 12.37 7.10 -9.22
C GLY A 79 11.00 6.68 -9.71
N SER A 80 9.95 7.09 -9.02
CA SER A 80 8.56 6.87 -9.47
C SER A 80 8.22 5.39 -9.66
N HIS A 81 8.69 4.54 -8.76
CA HIS A 81 8.40 3.12 -8.82
C HIS A 81 7.07 2.80 -8.17
N VAL A 82 6.22 2.10 -8.87
CA VAL A 82 5.05 1.48 -8.26
C VAL A 82 5.55 0.24 -7.52
N PRO A 83 5.39 0.18 -6.20
CA PRO A 83 5.92 -0.97 -5.46
C PRO A 83 5.20 -2.24 -5.87
N THR A 84 5.93 -3.35 -5.91
CA THR A 84 5.29 -4.63 -6.16
C THR A 84 4.38 -4.98 -4.99
N GLY A 85 4.80 -4.62 -3.79
CA GLY A 85 4.04 -4.92 -2.59
C GLY A 85 4.15 -6.39 -2.24
N THR A 86 4.30 -6.68 -0.99
CA THR A 86 4.31 -8.05 -0.50
C THR A 86 3.49 -8.09 0.76
N ILE A 87 2.45 -8.91 0.75
CA ILE A 87 1.65 -9.09 1.94
C ILE A 87 2.45 -9.93 2.92
N ARG A 88 2.69 -9.36 4.09
CA ARG A 88 3.42 -10.05 5.12
C ARG A 88 2.45 -10.81 5.99
N HIS A 89 2.62 -12.10 6.00
CA HIS A 89 1.86 -13.00 6.84
C HIS A 89 2.76 -13.51 7.94
N GLU A 90 2.15 -13.84 9.04
CA GLU A 90 2.86 -14.52 10.09
C GLU A 90 3.12 -15.93 9.60
N CYS A 91 4.38 -16.28 9.46
CA CYS A 91 4.76 -17.53 8.85
C CYS A 91 5.22 -18.52 9.89
N VAL A 92 4.50 -19.62 10.02
CA VAL A 92 4.95 -20.72 10.86
C VAL A 92 5.79 -21.70 10.07
N ALA A 93 5.61 -21.74 8.75
CA ALA A 93 6.39 -22.61 7.88
C ALA A 93 7.21 -21.74 6.97
N THR A 94 8.48 -21.56 7.31
CA THR A 94 9.35 -20.63 6.60
C THR A 94 9.47 -20.94 5.12
N ALA A 95 9.52 -22.22 4.78
CA ALA A 95 9.66 -22.61 3.38
C ALA A 95 8.44 -22.18 2.57
N ILE A 96 7.25 -22.30 3.14
CA ILE A 96 6.04 -21.88 2.45
C ILE A 96 6.02 -20.37 2.27
N CYS A 97 6.44 -19.65 3.29
CA CYS A 97 6.48 -18.19 3.20
C CYS A 97 7.43 -17.73 2.11
N ARG A 98 8.58 -18.38 2.01
CA ARG A 98 9.53 -18.02 0.96
C ARG A 98 8.97 -18.34 -0.41
N ALA A 99 8.23 -19.41 -0.54
CA ALA A 99 7.65 -19.77 -1.82
C ALA A 99 6.60 -18.78 -2.27
N THR A 100 5.94 -18.11 -1.36
CA THR A 100 4.91 -17.12 -1.71
C THR A 100 5.46 -15.73 -1.91
N VAL A 101 6.69 -15.47 -1.48
CA VAL A 101 7.32 -14.16 -1.66
C VAL A 101 7.83 -14.06 -3.09
N PRO A 102 7.41 -13.04 -3.85
CA PRO A 102 7.91 -12.87 -5.21
C PRO A 102 9.40 -12.69 -5.21
N GLU A 103 10.02 -13.44 -6.01
CA GLU A 103 11.46 -13.31 -6.15
C GLU A 103 11.75 -12.27 -7.18
N MET A 104 11.37 -12.18 -7.42
CA MET A 104 11.39 -11.61 -8.21
C MET A 104 11.92 -11.29 -8.83
N SER A 105 11.67 -11.87 -8.94
CA SER A 105 11.88 -11.62 -9.39
C SER A 105 12.27 -11.06 -9.83
N GLY A 106 12.57 -11.25 -9.89
CA GLY A 106 12.94 -10.72 -10.21
C GLY A 106 13.30 -10.11 -10.24
N GLY A 107 13.52 -10.27 -10.23
CA GLY A 107 13.88 -9.73 -10.20
C GLY A 107 14.07 -9.16 -9.79
N THR A 108 14.30 -9.22 -9.68
CA THR A 108 14.37 -8.75 -9.19
C THR A 108 14.41 -8.23 -8.40
N LEU A 109 14.53 -8.35 -8.01
CA LEU A 109 14.41 -7.83 -7.35
C LEU A 109 14.59 -7.20 -7.10
N PRO A 110 14.56 -6.98 -6.99
CA PRO A 110 14.74 -6.35 -6.83
C PRO A 110 14.85 -5.95 -6.35
#